data_c7dcfb9caff280a097d4d68b2b3565b9
#
_entry.id   c7dcfb9caff280a097d4d68b2b3565b9
#
_cell.length_a   1.000
_cell.length_b   1.000
_cell.length_c   1.000
_cell.angle_alpha   90.00
_cell.angle_beta   90.00
_cell.angle_gamma   90.00
#
_symmetry.space_group_name_H-M   'P 1'
#
loop_
_entity.id
_entity.type
_entity.pdbx_description
1 polymer ?
#
loop_
_entity_poly.entity_id
_entity_poly.type
_entity_poly.pdbx_seq_one_letter_code
_entity_poly.pdbx_strand_id
1 'polypeptide(L)'
;MQYGSQVKRFSVYLRNEQFIPYERERQLLADLFALPISTGSLQNFLETAAENVKPATEAIKDAIKKAEVGHADETGFYINGKRAWLHTVSTSELTYYEPHQSRGKKATDAIGILPEFTGTLLHDNWATYFQYQLLLHALCNVHHLRELIALVENDQQQWAALMVMCLLSAKQLVAEAYQAGETELPAEQLQRIHQVYDAIVSFGLAENPLPD
;
A
#
# COMPACT_ATOMS: atom_id res chain seq x y z
N MET A 1 -37.07 19.35 2.31
CA MET A 1 -36.14 20.43 1.89
C MET A 1 -35.16 19.83 0.90
N GLN A 2 -34.93 20.47 -0.24
CA GLN A 2 -33.93 20.01 -1.21
C GLN A 2 -32.66 20.86 -1.09
N TYR A 3 -31.53 20.19 -0.95
CA TYR A 3 -30.23 20.85 -0.92
C TYR A 3 -29.59 20.87 -2.30
N GLY A 4 -29.00 22.00 -2.67
CA GLY A 4 -28.33 22.16 -3.97
C GLY A 4 -27.05 21.31 -4.07
N SER A 5 -26.55 21.10 -5.29
CA SER A 5 -25.37 20.27 -5.57
C SER A 5 -24.10 20.78 -4.87
N GLN A 6 -23.95 22.08 -4.69
CA GLN A 6 -22.77 22.66 -4.02
C GLN A 6 -22.73 22.30 -2.53
N VAL A 7 -23.89 22.34 -1.84
CA VAL A 7 -23.97 21.92 -0.43
C VAL A 7 -23.59 20.45 -0.29
N LYS A 8 -24.06 19.58 -1.18
CA LYS A 8 -23.71 18.16 -1.17
C LYS A 8 -22.23 17.92 -1.40
N ARG A 9 -21.62 18.60 -2.40
CA ARG A 9 -20.17 18.50 -2.66
C ARG A 9 -19.34 19.00 -1.50
N PHE A 10 -19.72 20.11 -0.91
CA PHE A 10 -19.03 20.70 0.24
C PHE A 10 -19.11 19.76 1.46
N SER A 11 -20.27 19.15 1.70
CA SER A 11 -20.45 18.14 2.74
C SER A 11 -19.52 16.92 2.54
N VAL A 12 -19.48 16.37 1.33
CA VAL A 12 -18.58 15.25 0.99
C VAL A 12 -17.11 15.63 1.20
N TYR A 13 -16.71 16.84 0.81
CA TYR A 13 -15.36 17.37 1.03
C TYR A 13 -15.02 17.47 2.53
N LEU A 14 -15.92 18.07 3.32
CA LEU A 14 -15.72 18.20 4.77
C LEU A 14 -15.55 16.84 5.45
N ARG A 15 -16.27 15.84 4.98
CA ARG A 15 -16.23 14.50 5.56
C ARG A 15 -14.97 13.70 5.15
N ASN A 16 -14.65 13.68 3.86
CA ASN A 16 -13.60 12.82 3.32
C ASN A 16 -12.20 13.44 3.38
N GLU A 17 -12.10 14.75 3.12
CA GLU A 17 -10.81 15.46 3.11
C GLU A 17 -10.47 16.10 4.44
N GLN A 18 -11.50 16.62 5.13
CA GLN A 18 -11.30 17.33 6.40
C GLN A 18 -11.61 16.46 7.63
N PHE A 19 -12.08 15.22 7.44
CA PHE A 19 -12.39 14.25 8.50
C PHE A 19 -13.34 14.77 9.58
N ILE A 20 -14.25 15.71 9.23
CA ILE A 20 -15.18 16.31 10.18
C ILE A 20 -16.29 15.31 10.53
N PRO A 21 -16.51 14.95 11.81
CA PRO A 21 -17.61 14.09 12.23
C PRO A 21 -18.99 14.69 11.89
N TYR A 22 -19.97 13.86 11.57
CA TYR A 22 -21.32 14.30 11.15
C TYR A 22 -21.95 15.35 12.07
N GLU A 23 -21.84 15.18 13.38
CA GLU A 23 -22.44 16.11 14.32
C GLU A 23 -21.76 17.49 14.30
N ARG A 24 -20.42 17.50 14.16
CA ARG A 24 -19.67 18.75 14.01
C ARG A 24 -19.91 19.41 12.67
N GLU A 25 -20.06 18.62 11.61
CA GLU A 25 -20.41 19.12 10.28
C GLU A 25 -21.80 19.75 10.28
N ARG A 26 -22.79 19.11 10.92
CA ARG A 26 -24.14 19.63 11.10
C ARG A 26 -24.14 20.98 11.81
N GLN A 27 -23.38 21.07 12.90
CA GLN A 27 -23.23 22.32 13.66
C GLN A 27 -22.56 23.42 12.81
N LEU A 28 -21.46 23.12 12.14
CA LEU A 28 -20.74 24.05 11.28
C LEU A 28 -21.64 24.61 10.16
N LEU A 29 -22.42 23.76 9.51
CA LEU A 29 -23.35 24.18 8.46
C LEU A 29 -24.49 25.04 8.99
N ALA A 30 -24.98 24.77 10.20
CA ALA A 30 -25.98 25.59 10.85
C ALA A 30 -25.41 26.97 11.24
N ASP A 31 -24.24 27.00 11.86
CA ASP A 31 -23.62 28.22 12.41
C ASP A 31 -23.14 29.18 11.28
N LEU A 32 -22.50 28.67 10.23
CA LEU A 32 -21.92 29.49 9.18
C LEU A 32 -22.91 29.85 8.06
N PHE A 33 -23.85 28.95 7.76
CA PHE A 33 -24.72 29.09 6.58
C PHE A 33 -26.21 29.06 6.91
N ALA A 34 -26.60 29.01 8.20
CA ALA A 34 -27.98 28.84 8.66
C ALA A 34 -28.68 27.64 7.95
N LEU A 35 -27.93 26.54 7.71
CA LEU A 35 -28.43 25.35 7.06
C LEU A 35 -28.69 24.23 8.08
N PRO A 36 -29.94 24.00 8.50
CA PRO A 36 -30.29 22.91 9.43
C PRO A 36 -30.34 21.57 8.68
N ILE A 37 -29.22 20.90 8.60
CA ILE A 37 -29.10 19.58 7.94
C ILE A 37 -29.08 18.47 8.99
N SER A 38 -29.81 17.38 8.76
CA SER A 38 -29.75 16.19 9.63
C SER A 38 -28.52 15.33 9.28
N THR A 39 -28.02 14.59 10.27
CA THR A 39 -26.93 13.61 10.08
C THR A 39 -27.30 12.56 9.02
N GLY A 40 -28.58 12.11 8.99
CA GLY A 40 -29.06 11.20 7.93
C GLY A 40 -28.98 11.79 6.52
N SER A 41 -29.24 13.12 6.37
CA SER A 41 -29.07 13.78 5.06
C SER A 41 -27.59 13.84 4.66
N LEU A 42 -26.67 14.11 5.60
CA LEU A 42 -25.23 14.11 5.34
C LEU A 42 -24.75 12.72 4.93
N GLN A 43 -25.22 11.67 5.61
CA GLN A 43 -24.94 10.28 5.23
C GLN A 43 -25.43 9.96 3.83
N ASN A 44 -26.66 10.32 3.47
CA ASN A 44 -27.20 10.11 2.13
C ASN A 44 -26.40 10.84 1.04
N PHE A 45 -25.82 12.01 1.36
CA PHE A 45 -24.92 12.70 0.40
C PHE A 45 -23.66 11.91 0.14
N LEU A 46 -23.08 11.35 1.19
CA LEU A 46 -21.87 10.53 1.08
C LEU A 46 -22.14 9.22 0.32
N GLU A 47 -23.24 8.52 0.64
CA GLU A 47 -23.67 7.30 -0.06
C GLU A 47 -23.91 7.57 -1.55
N THR A 48 -24.62 8.67 -1.87
CA THR A 48 -24.84 9.07 -3.27
C THR A 48 -23.52 9.39 -3.99
N ALA A 49 -22.57 10.06 -3.30
CA ALA A 49 -21.27 10.36 -3.88
C ALA A 49 -20.47 9.08 -4.13
N ALA A 50 -20.49 8.13 -3.19
CA ALA A 50 -19.84 6.82 -3.33
C ALA A 50 -20.38 6.04 -4.53
N GLU A 51 -21.71 5.99 -4.71
CA GLU A 51 -22.31 5.36 -5.89
C GLU A 51 -21.88 6.02 -7.21
N ASN A 52 -21.82 7.35 -7.23
CA ASN A 52 -21.43 8.10 -8.43
C ASN A 52 -19.99 7.87 -8.86
N VAL A 53 -19.08 7.53 -7.92
CA VAL A 53 -17.65 7.28 -8.23
C VAL A 53 -17.35 5.81 -8.51
N LYS A 54 -18.28 4.88 -8.30
CA LYS A 54 -18.09 3.45 -8.59
C LYS A 54 -17.50 3.16 -9.97
N PRO A 55 -18.01 3.76 -11.07
CA PRO A 55 -17.42 3.48 -12.39
C PRO A 55 -15.95 3.88 -12.49
N ALA A 56 -15.54 4.97 -11.83
CA ALA A 56 -14.13 5.39 -11.77
C ALA A 56 -13.29 4.43 -10.93
N THR A 57 -13.84 3.95 -9.81
CA THR A 57 -13.18 2.98 -8.94
C THR A 57 -12.94 1.65 -9.66
N GLU A 58 -13.93 1.16 -10.40
CA GLU A 58 -13.78 -0.05 -11.23
C GLU A 58 -12.77 0.16 -12.37
N ALA A 59 -12.75 1.33 -13.01
CA ALA A 59 -11.76 1.65 -14.03
C ALA A 59 -10.32 1.68 -13.45
N ILE A 60 -10.14 2.21 -12.23
CA ILE A 60 -8.85 2.16 -11.50
C ILE A 60 -8.44 0.71 -11.25
N LYS A 61 -9.35 -0.12 -10.75
CA LYS A 61 -9.11 -1.54 -10.50
C LYS A 61 -8.68 -2.28 -11.77
N ASP A 62 -9.37 -2.06 -12.88
CA ASP A 62 -9.06 -2.67 -14.18
C ASP A 62 -7.72 -2.17 -14.77
N ALA A 63 -7.37 -0.91 -14.52
CA ALA A 63 -6.09 -0.37 -14.92
C ALA A 63 -4.93 -0.97 -14.09
N ILE A 64 -5.11 -1.13 -12.78
CA ILE A 64 -4.12 -1.77 -11.92
C ILE A 64 -3.85 -3.22 -12.35
N LYS A 65 -4.89 -4.00 -12.69
CA LYS A 65 -4.72 -5.38 -13.17
C LYS A 65 -3.79 -5.51 -14.38
N LYS A 66 -3.68 -4.46 -15.19
CA LYS A 66 -2.88 -4.41 -16.43
C LYS A 66 -1.53 -3.74 -16.25
N ALA A 67 -1.21 -3.27 -15.05
CA ALA A 67 0.04 -2.56 -14.79
C ALA A 67 1.23 -3.52 -14.81
N GLU A 68 2.38 -3.03 -15.25
CA GLU A 68 3.64 -3.79 -15.24
C GLU A 68 4.16 -4.00 -13.81
N VAL A 69 3.95 -3.00 -12.94
CA VAL A 69 4.39 -3.03 -11.54
C VAL A 69 3.25 -2.60 -10.63
N GLY A 70 2.98 -3.41 -9.62
CA GLY A 70 2.02 -3.15 -8.57
C GLY A 70 2.64 -3.32 -7.18
N HIS A 71 2.06 -2.64 -6.20
CA HIS A 71 2.41 -2.77 -4.79
C HIS A 71 1.16 -3.23 -4.04
N ALA A 72 1.30 -4.26 -3.20
CA ALA A 72 0.21 -4.73 -2.35
C ALA A 72 0.63 -4.72 -0.88
N ASP A 73 -0.31 -4.28 -0.04
CA ASP A 73 -0.15 -4.27 1.43
C ASP A 73 -1.54 -4.31 2.06
N GLU A 74 -1.62 -4.68 3.35
CA GLU A 74 -2.86 -4.62 4.10
C GLU A 74 -2.62 -4.14 5.54
N THR A 75 -3.57 -3.39 6.05
CA THR A 75 -3.54 -2.92 7.43
C THR A 75 -4.80 -3.32 8.20
N GLY A 76 -4.61 -3.70 9.47
CA GLY A 76 -5.73 -4.06 10.34
C GLY A 76 -6.39 -2.81 10.93
N PHE A 77 -7.72 -2.80 10.97
CA PHE A 77 -8.52 -1.76 11.61
C PHE A 77 -9.81 -2.35 12.21
N TYR A 78 -10.63 -1.53 12.85
CA TYR A 78 -11.85 -1.99 13.50
C TYR A 78 -13.08 -1.30 12.92
N ILE A 79 -14.08 -2.09 12.56
CA ILE A 79 -15.43 -1.62 12.18
C ILE A 79 -16.40 -2.13 13.24
N ASN A 80 -17.08 -1.21 13.93
CA ASN A 80 -18.05 -1.55 14.99
C ASN A 80 -17.49 -2.58 16.01
N GLY A 81 -16.26 -2.39 16.45
CA GLY A 81 -15.60 -3.25 17.43
C GLY A 81 -15.10 -4.61 16.88
N LYS A 82 -15.32 -4.92 15.58
CA LYS A 82 -14.84 -6.12 14.93
C LYS A 82 -13.61 -5.79 14.08
N ARG A 83 -12.58 -6.64 14.17
CA ARG A 83 -11.38 -6.50 13.35
C ARG A 83 -11.71 -6.73 11.88
N ALA A 84 -11.22 -5.84 11.04
CA ALA A 84 -11.26 -5.91 9.58
C ALA A 84 -9.89 -5.53 9.01
N TRP A 85 -9.72 -5.66 7.71
CA TRP A 85 -8.48 -5.38 7.01
C TRP A 85 -8.76 -4.46 5.82
N LEU A 86 -7.96 -3.43 5.70
CA LEU A 86 -7.95 -2.59 4.51
C LEU A 86 -6.84 -3.10 3.60
N HIS A 87 -7.23 -3.67 2.48
CA HIS A 87 -6.32 -4.10 1.43
C HIS A 87 -6.03 -2.94 0.50
N THR A 88 -4.77 -2.78 0.15
CA THR A 88 -4.32 -1.74 -0.77
C THR A 88 -3.59 -2.39 -1.92
N VAL A 89 -3.93 -2.00 -3.15
CA VAL A 89 -3.12 -2.30 -4.33
C VAL A 89 -2.88 -1.00 -5.08
N SER A 90 -1.63 -0.70 -5.38
CA SER A 90 -1.25 0.58 -6.00
C SER A 90 -0.22 0.40 -7.11
N THR A 91 -0.16 1.39 -7.98
CA THR A 91 0.92 1.64 -8.95
C THR A 91 1.59 2.97 -8.63
N SER A 92 2.46 3.49 -9.50
CA SER A 92 3.00 4.85 -9.36
C SER A 92 1.93 5.95 -9.46
N GLU A 93 0.77 5.67 -10.09
CA GLU A 93 -0.24 6.68 -10.40
C GLU A 93 -1.61 6.38 -9.79
N LEU A 94 -1.92 5.12 -9.50
CA LEU A 94 -3.24 4.67 -9.08
C LEU A 94 -3.17 3.93 -7.76
N THR A 95 -4.20 4.10 -6.94
CA THR A 95 -4.36 3.33 -5.70
C THR A 95 -5.80 2.87 -5.55
N TYR A 96 -5.96 1.59 -5.25
CA TYR A 96 -7.24 0.96 -4.93
C TYR A 96 -7.25 0.47 -3.49
N TYR A 97 -8.31 0.78 -2.75
CA TYR A 97 -8.53 0.35 -1.37
C TYR A 97 -9.80 -0.47 -1.27
N GLU A 98 -9.74 -1.60 -0.57
CA GLU A 98 -10.92 -2.42 -0.31
C GLU A 98 -10.91 -2.95 1.14
N PRO A 99 -11.93 -2.63 1.95
CA PRO A 99 -12.07 -3.23 3.27
C PRO A 99 -12.63 -4.65 3.18
N HIS A 100 -12.06 -5.58 3.93
CA HIS A 100 -12.55 -6.94 4.01
C HIS A 100 -12.44 -7.51 5.43
N GLN A 101 -13.33 -8.44 5.81
CA GLN A 101 -13.31 -9.07 7.13
C GLN A 101 -12.14 -10.05 7.33
N SER A 102 -11.64 -10.62 6.24
CA SER A 102 -10.50 -11.53 6.25
C SER A 102 -9.24 -10.83 5.74
N ARG A 103 -8.08 -11.24 6.26
CA ARG A 103 -6.76 -10.79 5.77
C ARG A 103 -6.29 -11.59 4.56
N GLY A 104 -6.51 -12.92 4.55
CA GLY A 104 -5.88 -13.89 3.67
C GLY A 104 -6.44 -13.95 2.26
N LYS A 105 -6.06 -15.05 1.56
CA LYS A 105 -6.39 -15.34 0.16
C LYS A 105 -7.87 -15.14 -0.18
N LYS A 106 -8.78 -15.50 0.75
CA LYS A 106 -10.22 -15.27 0.57
C LYS A 106 -10.55 -13.81 0.28
N ALA A 107 -9.87 -12.87 0.95
CA ALA A 107 -10.09 -11.45 0.72
C ALA A 107 -9.49 -11.00 -0.61
N THR A 108 -8.23 -11.34 -0.88
CA THR A 108 -7.54 -10.93 -2.10
C THR A 108 -8.19 -11.52 -3.36
N ASP A 109 -8.74 -12.75 -3.29
CA ASP A 109 -9.55 -13.35 -4.36
C ASP A 109 -10.88 -12.60 -4.56
N ALA A 110 -11.58 -12.25 -3.47
CA ALA A 110 -12.84 -11.51 -3.53
C ALA A 110 -12.66 -10.08 -4.10
N ILE A 111 -11.56 -9.43 -3.76
CA ILE A 111 -11.16 -8.14 -4.33
C ILE A 111 -10.91 -8.26 -5.84
N GLY A 112 -10.34 -9.39 -6.30
CA GLY A 112 -10.26 -9.74 -7.71
C GLY A 112 -9.24 -8.91 -8.51
N ILE A 113 -8.20 -8.35 -7.88
CA ILE A 113 -7.05 -7.74 -8.57
C ILE A 113 -5.95 -8.80 -8.74
N LEU A 114 -5.46 -9.37 -7.63
CA LEU A 114 -4.32 -10.29 -7.65
C LEU A 114 -4.53 -11.56 -8.48
N PRO A 115 -5.73 -12.16 -8.54
CA PRO A 115 -5.97 -13.32 -9.41
C PRO A 115 -5.78 -13.06 -10.90
N GLU A 116 -5.94 -11.80 -11.33
CA GLU A 116 -5.83 -11.40 -12.74
C GLU A 116 -4.56 -10.58 -13.03
N PHE A 117 -3.78 -10.23 -12.02
CA PHE A 117 -2.54 -9.46 -12.16
C PHE A 117 -1.42 -10.34 -12.68
N THR A 118 -0.72 -9.89 -13.73
CA THR A 118 0.35 -10.65 -14.39
C THR A 118 1.72 -9.95 -14.38
N GLY A 119 1.77 -8.75 -13.81
CA GLY A 119 3.00 -7.96 -13.70
C GLY A 119 3.88 -8.37 -12.52
N THR A 120 4.79 -7.48 -12.14
CA THR A 120 5.62 -7.64 -10.93
C THR A 120 4.90 -7.03 -9.73
N LEU A 121 4.60 -7.84 -8.71
CA LEU A 121 3.98 -7.41 -7.47
C LEU A 121 5.03 -7.23 -6.37
N LEU A 122 5.16 -6.00 -5.89
CA LEU A 122 5.95 -5.69 -4.69
C LEU A 122 5.07 -5.87 -3.45
N HIS A 123 5.51 -6.70 -2.51
CA HIS A 123 4.77 -6.98 -1.27
C HIS A 123 5.73 -7.33 -0.12
N ASP A 124 5.20 -7.47 1.09
CA ASP A 124 5.94 -8.05 2.20
C ASP A 124 6.14 -9.58 2.01
N ASN A 125 6.81 -10.24 2.92
CA ASN A 125 7.06 -11.69 2.84
C ASN A 125 5.84 -12.54 3.30
N TRP A 126 4.63 -12.00 3.25
CA TRP A 126 3.47 -12.77 3.71
C TRP A 126 3.05 -13.86 2.72
N ALA A 127 2.92 -15.08 3.24
CA ALA A 127 2.71 -16.32 2.46
C ALA A 127 1.50 -16.28 1.51
N THR A 128 0.50 -15.44 1.77
CA THR A 128 -0.69 -15.30 0.91
C THR A 128 -0.34 -14.83 -0.48
N TYR A 129 0.57 -13.88 -0.62
CA TYR A 129 0.94 -13.36 -1.93
C TYR A 129 1.60 -14.40 -2.83
N PHE A 130 2.43 -15.27 -2.27
CA PHE A 130 3.10 -16.36 -3.02
C PHE A 130 2.17 -17.45 -3.56
N GLN A 131 0.88 -17.39 -3.21
CA GLN A 131 -0.12 -18.30 -3.79
C GLN A 131 -0.56 -17.88 -5.21
N TYR A 132 -0.18 -16.69 -5.67
CA TYR A 132 -0.47 -16.18 -7.01
C TYR A 132 0.73 -16.43 -7.93
N GLN A 133 0.70 -17.54 -8.67
CA GLN A 133 1.83 -18.03 -9.48
C GLN A 133 1.98 -17.36 -10.85
N LEU A 134 1.00 -16.59 -11.30
CA LEU A 134 1.03 -15.93 -12.61
C LEU A 134 1.75 -14.59 -12.60
N LEU A 135 1.99 -14.01 -11.45
CA LEU A 135 2.70 -12.75 -11.27
C LEU A 135 4.17 -12.98 -10.86
N LEU A 136 5.01 -12.01 -11.13
CA LEU A 136 6.37 -11.97 -10.61
C LEU A 136 6.36 -11.35 -9.21
N HIS A 137 7.09 -11.96 -8.28
CA HIS A 137 7.19 -11.48 -6.92
C HIS A 137 8.44 -10.65 -6.71
N ALA A 138 8.29 -9.47 -6.13
CA ALA A 138 9.38 -8.65 -5.63
C ALA A 138 9.09 -8.29 -4.15
N LEU A 139 10.09 -8.48 -3.29
CA LEU A 139 9.91 -8.17 -1.87
C LEU A 139 10.15 -6.69 -1.59
N CYS A 140 9.34 -6.13 -0.70
CA CYS A 140 9.41 -4.73 -0.33
C CYS A 140 10.65 -4.44 0.52
N ASN A 141 11.61 -3.70 -0.02
CA ASN A 141 12.83 -3.34 0.69
C ASN A 141 12.60 -2.54 1.98
N VAL A 142 11.48 -1.83 2.12
CA VAL A 142 11.15 -1.14 3.37
C VAL A 142 10.86 -2.13 4.50
N HIS A 143 10.18 -3.23 4.21
CA HIS A 143 9.95 -4.31 5.18
C HIS A 143 11.26 -5.02 5.53
N HIS A 144 12.08 -5.37 4.53
CA HIS A 144 13.41 -5.94 4.78
C HIS A 144 14.29 -5.05 5.63
N LEU A 145 14.34 -3.75 5.34
CA LEU A 145 15.14 -2.80 6.13
C LEU A 145 14.66 -2.73 7.57
N ARG A 146 13.34 -2.76 7.84
CA ARG A 146 12.82 -2.79 9.22
C ARG A 146 13.22 -4.05 9.96
N GLU A 147 13.14 -5.22 9.33
CA GLU A 147 13.54 -6.50 9.91
C GLU A 147 15.06 -6.54 10.17
N LEU A 148 15.88 -6.12 9.20
CA LEU A 148 17.33 -6.07 9.34
C LEU A 148 17.77 -5.10 10.45
N ILE A 149 17.13 -3.92 10.53
CA ILE A 149 17.40 -2.95 11.61
C ILE A 149 17.03 -3.55 12.97
N ALA A 150 15.91 -4.24 13.08
CA ALA A 150 15.53 -4.92 14.31
C ALA A 150 16.54 -6.01 14.73
N LEU A 151 17.10 -6.77 13.77
CA LEU A 151 18.19 -7.73 14.04
C LEU A 151 19.48 -7.05 14.51
N VAL A 152 19.79 -5.88 13.96
CA VAL A 152 20.95 -5.08 14.42
C VAL A 152 20.74 -4.58 15.85
N GLU A 153 19.56 -4.02 16.15
CA GLU A 153 19.26 -3.37 17.44
C GLU A 153 19.06 -4.40 18.56
N ASN A 154 18.38 -5.51 18.29
CA ASN A 154 18.01 -6.49 19.32
C ASN A 154 19.04 -7.63 19.46
N ASP A 155 19.58 -8.09 18.32
CA ASP A 155 20.41 -9.31 18.28
C ASP A 155 21.88 -9.02 17.90
N GLN A 156 22.22 -7.74 17.65
CA GLN A 156 23.57 -7.25 17.31
C GLN A 156 24.20 -8.01 16.10
N GLN A 157 23.39 -8.45 15.16
CA GLN A 157 23.79 -9.21 13.98
C GLN A 157 24.58 -8.32 13.00
N GLN A 158 25.86 -8.63 12.79
CA GLN A 158 26.74 -7.81 11.95
C GLN A 158 26.38 -7.91 10.46
N TRP A 159 26.03 -9.12 9.97
CA TRP A 159 25.60 -9.30 8.60
C TRP A 159 24.36 -8.47 8.25
N ALA A 160 23.44 -8.29 9.21
CA ALA A 160 22.24 -7.50 9.00
C ALA A 160 22.59 -6.00 8.80
N ALA A 161 23.55 -5.46 9.56
CA ALA A 161 24.05 -4.10 9.35
C ALA A 161 24.68 -3.93 7.96
N LEU A 162 25.50 -4.88 7.52
CA LEU A 162 26.09 -4.87 6.18
C LEU A 162 25.02 -4.95 5.09
N MET A 163 23.98 -5.77 5.27
CA MET A 163 22.87 -5.87 4.33
C MET A 163 22.06 -4.58 4.23
N VAL A 164 21.80 -3.89 5.35
CA VAL A 164 21.19 -2.54 5.36
C VAL A 164 22.01 -1.58 4.49
N MET A 165 23.33 -1.55 4.69
CA MET A 165 24.21 -0.69 3.89
C MET A 165 24.20 -1.06 2.41
N CYS A 166 24.22 -2.35 2.07
CA CYS A 166 24.16 -2.84 0.70
C CYS A 166 22.88 -2.39 0.00
N LEU A 167 21.72 -2.62 0.62
CA LEU A 167 20.42 -2.24 0.05
C LEU A 167 20.25 -0.73 -0.11
N LEU A 168 20.71 0.06 0.87
CA LEU A 168 20.65 1.52 0.77
C LEU A 168 21.61 2.06 -0.29
N SER A 169 22.81 1.48 -0.43
CA SER A 169 23.76 1.85 -1.48
C SER A 169 23.22 1.51 -2.87
N ALA A 170 22.62 0.32 -3.04
CA ALA A 170 22.00 -0.07 -4.30
C ALA A 170 20.85 0.88 -4.68
N LYS A 171 19.99 1.26 -3.70
CA LYS A 171 18.93 2.25 -3.91
C LYS A 171 19.48 3.60 -4.35
N GLN A 172 20.59 4.06 -3.74
CA GLN A 172 21.22 5.32 -4.09
C GLN A 172 21.76 5.30 -5.54
N LEU A 173 22.45 4.23 -5.93
CA LEU A 173 22.94 4.07 -7.31
C LEU A 173 21.81 4.10 -8.35
N VAL A 174 20.69 3.41 -8.06
CA VAL A 174 19.51 3.45 -8.94
C VAL A 174 18.93 4.86 -9.02
N ALA A 175 18.84 5.59 -7.90
CA ALA A 175 18.33 6.95 -7.89
C ALA A 175 19.23 7.91 -8.69
N GLU A 176 20.55 7.77 -8.60
CA GLU A 176 21.53 8.56 -9.35
C GLU A 176 21.45 8.27 -10.86
N ALA A 177 21.35 6.98 -11.24
CA ALA A 177 21.17 6.57 -12.64
C ALA A 177 19.87 7.15 -13.22
N TYR A 178 18.77 7.05 -12.48
CA TYR A 178 17.49 7.62 -12.89
C TYR A 178 17.56 9.15 -13.09
N GLN A 179 18.23 9.87 -12.18
CA GLN A 179 18.45 11.32 -12.32
C GLN A 179 19.33 11.67 -13.51
N ALA A 180 20.25 10.78 -13.91
CA ALA A 180 21.05 10.92 -15.10
C ALA A 180 20.31 10.56 -16.40
N GLY A 181 19.06 10.12 -16.33
CA GLY A 181 18.23 9.73 -17.45
C GLY A 181 18.49 8.27 -17.95
N GLU A 182 19.20 7.49 -17.15
CA GLU A 182 19.45 6.07 -17.44
C GLU A 182 18.21 5.23 -17.07
N THR A 183 17.94 4.19 -17.84
CA THR A 183 16.82 3.26 -17.60
C THR A 183 17.24 2.02 -16.82
N GLU A 184 18.55 1.75 -16.73
CA GLU A 184 19.12 0.60 -16.02
C GLU A 184 20.53 0.93 -15.51
N LEU A 185 20.97 0.18 -14.48
CA LEU A 185 22.36 0.26 -14.02
C LEU A 185 23.31 -0.42 -15.01
N PRO A 186 24.55 0.08 -15.18
CA PRO A 186 25.59 -0.63 -15.93
C PRO A 186 25.76 -2.06 -15.40
N ALA A 187 25.94 -3.02 -16.31
CA ALA A 187 26.05 -4.44 -15.97
C ALA A 187 27.15 -4.73 -14.95
N GLU A 188 28.28 -4.02 -14.99
CA GLU A 188 29.36 -4.16 -14.04
C GLU A 188 28.94 -3.73 -12.61
N GLN A 189 28.19 -2.63 -12.48
CA GLN A 189 27.67 -2.18 -11.21
C GLN A 189 26.64 -3.16 -10.64
N LEU A 190 25.74 -3.66 -11.47
CA LEU A 190 24.75 -4.66 -11.10
C LEU A 190 25.43 -5.95 -10.61
N GLN A 191 26.42 -6.44 -11.34
CA GLN A 191 27.21 -7.62 -10.97
C GLN A 191 27.93 -7.41 -9.62
N ARG A 192 28.49 -6.23 -9.38
CA ARG A 192 29.13 -5.90 -8.10
C ARG A 192 28.14 -5.90 -6.93
N ILE A 193 26.93 -5.34 -7.13
CA ILE A 193 25.88 -5.36 -6.11
C ILE A 193 25.52 -6.81 -5.76
N HIS A 194 25.32 -7.68 -6.77
CA HIS A 194 25.02 -9.09 -6.55
C HIS A 194 26.14 -9.81 -5.77
N GLN A 195 27.38 -9.60 -6.16
CA GLN A 195 28.53 -10.21 -5.45
C GLN A 195 28.60 -9.80 -3.97
N VAL A 196 28.39 -8.51 -3.67
CA VAL A 196 28.35 -8.01 -2.30
C VAL A 196 27.18 -8.60 -1.53
N TYR A 197 26.00 -8.63 -2.14
CA TYR A 197 24.80 -9.23 -1.56
C TYR A 197 25.01 -10.70 -1.18
N ASP A 198 25.50 -11.50 -2.12
CA ASP A 198 25.76 -12.94 -1.93
C ASP A 198 26.83 -13.21 -0.85
N ALA A 199 27.86 -12.37 -0.79
CA ALA A 199 28.89 -12.44 0.25
C ALA A 199 28.29 -12.17 1.64
N ILE A 200 27.41 -11.17 1.76
CA ILE A 200 26.73 -10.84 3.03
C ILE A 200 25.77 -11.96 3.45
N VAL A 201 25.02 -12.54 2.50
CA VAL A 201 24.15 -13.70 2.79
C VAL A 201 24.99 -14.88 3.30
N SER A 202 26.11 -15.18 2.64
CA SER A 202 27.03 -16.25 3.06
C SER A 202 27.60 -15.99 4.46
N PHE A 203 27.95 -14.75 4.79
CA PHE A 203 28.41 -14.35 6.11
C PHE A 203 27.29 -14.53 7.16
N GLY A 204 26.07 -14.10 6.87
CA GLY A 204 24.93 -14.26 7.77
C GLY A 204 24.58 -15.73 8.06
N LEU A 205 24.68 -16.60 7.06
CA LEU A 205 24.50 -18.03 7.24
C LEU A 205 25.60 -18.66 8.12
N ALA A 206 26.83 -18.16 8.02
CA ALA A 206 27.93 -18.61 8.88
C ALA A 206 27.78 -18.14 10.34
N GLU A 207 27.24 -16.94 10.56
CA GLU A 207 26.92 -16.44 11.92
C GLU A 207 25.71 -17.18 12.55
N ASN A 208 24.80 -17.68 11.72
CA ASN A 208 23.55 -18.31 12.15
C ASN A 208 23.40 -19.71 11.52
N PRO A 209 24.22 -20.70 11.92
CA PRO A 209 24.10 -22.05 11.38
C PRO A 209 22.74 -22.64 11.73
N LEU A 210 22.17 -23.40 10.79
CA LEU A 210 20.92 -24.12 11.05
C LEU A 210 21.14 -25.11 12.19
N PRO A 211 20.16 -25.26 13.11
CA PRO A 211 20.22 -26.31 14.12
C PRO A 211 20.23 -27.68 13.45
N ASP A 212 21.05 -28.59 14.00
CA ASP A 212 21.16 -29.98 13.57
C ASP A 212 19.81 -30.75 13.69
#